data_a4cefdeafcd9941892f607439ee5c28a
#
_entry.id   a4cefdeafcd9941892f607439ee5c28a
#
_cell.length_a   1.000
_cell.length_b   1.000
_cell.length_c   1.000
_cell.angle_alpha   90.00
_cell.angle_beta   90.00
_cell.angle_gamma   90.00
#
_symmetry.space_group_name_H-M   'P 1'
#
loop_
_entity.id
_entity.type
_entity.pdbx_description
1 polymer ?
#
loop_
_entity_poly.entity_id
_entity_poly.type
_entity_poly.pdbx_seq_one_letter_code
_entity_poly.pdbx_strand_id
1 'polypeptide(L)' 'MSTSRNMHEVSTLEVFGMQAHSIIEELETIFPPVNPTPSDSLGAIMYKAGQRSVVEWLFNRMNNNG' A
#
# COMPACT_ATOMS: atom_id res chain seq x y z
N MET A 1 -17.68 -11.76 28.41
CA MET A 1 -17.84 -11.58 26.99
C MET A 1 -16.88 -10.54 26.42
N SER A 2 -16.87 -9.38 26.97
CA SER A 2 -16.05 -8.29 26.44
C SER A 2 -14.55 -8.58 26.48
N THR A 3 -14.08 -9.24 27.55
CA THR A 3 -12.65 -9.49 27.71
C THR A 3 -12.11 -10.43 26.63
N SER A 4 -12.82 -11.56 26.41
CA SER A 4 -12.40 -12.49 25.35
C SER A 4 -12.45 -11.84 24.00
N ARG A 5 -13.49 -11.07 23.79
CA ARG A 5 -13.68 -10.40 22.51
C ARG A 5 -12.59 -9.39 22.23
N ASN A 6 -12.17 -8.68 23.27
CA ASN A 6 -11.10 -7.71 23.12
C ASN A 6 -9.78 -8.36 22.73
N MET A 7 -9.48 -9.52 23.31
CA MET A 7 -8.28 -10.26 22.94
C MET A 7 -8.35 -10.74 21.50
N HIS A 8 -9.52 -11.21 21.07
CA HIS A 8 -9.72 -11.61 19.69
C HIS A 8 -9.55 -10.43 18.74
N GLU A 9 -10.07 -9.28 19.13
CA GLU A 9 -9.97 -8.09 18.30
C GLU A 9 -8.53 -7.67 18.11
N VAL A 10 -7.72 -7.74 19.16
CA VAL A 10 -6.30 -7.39 19.07
C VAL A 10 -5.58 -8.33 18.10
N SER A 11 -5.82 -9.64 18.23
CA SER A 11 -5.21 -10.61 17.31
C SER A 11 -5.63 -10.38 15.87
N THR A 12 -6.93 -10.09 15.68
CA THR A 12 -7.45 -9.82 14.34
C THR A 12 -6.81 -8.58 13.72
N LEU A 13 -6.66 -7.52 14.52
CA LEU A 13 -6.03 -6.30 14.04
C LEU A 13 -4.57 -6.54 13.66
N GLU A 14 -3.85 -7.36 14.41
CA GLU A 14 -2.49 -7.71 14.08
C GLU A 14 -2.41 -8.44 12.75
N VAL A 15 -3.31 -9.40 12.53
CA VAL A 15 -3.37 -10.15 11.27
C VAL A 15 -3.69 -9.22 10.12
N PHE A 16 -4.67 -8.34 10.28
CA PHE A 16 -5.02 -7.37 9.24
C PHE A 16 -3.86 -6.44 8.95
N GLY A 17 -3.13 -6.02 9.98
CA GLY A 17 -1.96 -5.17 9.79
C GLY A 17 -0.89 -5.87 8.97
N MET A 18 -0.64 -7.14 9.25
CA MET A 18 0.32 -7.92 8.49
C MET A 18 -0.12 -8.11 7.05
N GLN A 19 -1.41 -8.39 6.83
CA GLN A 19 -1.94 -8.56 5.48
C GLN A 19 -1.88 -7.26 4.69
N ALA A 20 -2.21 -6.16 5.32
CA ALA A 20 -2.13 -4.85 4.67
C ALA A 20 -0.70 -4.53 4.26
N HIS A 21 0.25 -4.84 5.13
CA HIS A 21 1.66 -4.62 4.84
C HIS A 21 2.11 -5.48 3.64
N SER A 22 1.68 -6.73 3.60
CA SER A 22 1.99 -7.62 2.48
C SER A 22 1.39 -7.13 1.19
N ILE A 23 0.16 -6.62 1.23
CA ILE A 23 -0.50 -6.08 0.05
C ILE A 23 0.25 -4.86 -0.46
N ILE A 24 0.71 -4.01 0.44
CA ILE A 24 1.46 -2.82 0.03
C ILE A 24 2.79 -3.20 -0.60
N GLU A 25 3.47 -4.19 -0.06
CA GLU A 25 4.70 -4.69 -0.68
C GLU A 25 4.43 -5.22 -2.08
N GLU A 26 3.32 -5.91 -2.25
CA GLU A 26 2.91 -6.42 -3.56
C GLU A 26 2.62 -5.27 -4.52
N LEU A 27 1.92 -4.24 -4.05
CA LEU A 27 1.64 -3.06 -4.85
C LEU A 27 2.94 -2.35 -5.25
N GLU A 28 3.91 -2.29 -4.36
CA GLU A 28 5.22 -1.74 -4.67
C GLU A 28 5.89 -2.48 -5.83
N THR A 29 5.69 -3.79 -5.88
CA THR A 29 6.26 -4.62 -6.94
C THR A 29 5.50 -4.46 -8.26
N ILE A 30 4.17 -4.40 -8.19
CA ILE A 30 3.33 -4.31 -9.38
C ILE A 30 3.33 -2.89 -9.95
N PHE A 31 3.35 -1.89 -9.09
CA PHE A 31 3.32 -0.47 -9.47
C PHE A 31 4.57 0.23 -8.94
N PRO A 32 5.73 -0.07 -9.53
CA PRO A 32 6.98 0.52 -9.04
C PRO A 32 7.04 2.02 -9.34
N PRO A 33 8.01 2.73 -8.75
CA PRO A 33 8.21 4.14 -9.08
C PRO A 33 8.38 4.32 -10.58
N VAL A 34 7.81 5.40 -11.10
CA VAL A 34 7.86 5.68 -12.53
C VAL A 34 9.28 6.07 -12.91
N ASN A 35 9.79 5.43 -13.96
CA ASN A 35 11.11 5.72 -14.50
C ASN A 35 10.99 5.94 -15.99
N PRO A 36 10.59 7.15 -16.42
CA PRO A 36 10.31 7.42 -17.82
C PRO A 36 11.52 7.21 -18.72
N THR A 37 11.25 6.68 -19.91
CA THR A 37 12.26 6.55 -20.94
C THR A 37 11.88 7.43 -22.13
N PRO A 38 12.84 7.76 -23.01
CA PRO A 38 12.53 8.61 -24.18
C PRO A 38 11.46 8.03 -25.10
N SER A 39 11.27 6.70 -25.06
CA SER A 39 10.24 6.05 -25.90
C SER A 39 8.86 6.06 -25.28
N ASP A 40 8.73 6.44 -24.03
CA ASP A 40 7.42 6.47 -23.36
C ASP A 40 6.63 7.69 -23.79
N SER A 41 5.32 7.49 -24.05
CA SER A 41 4.44 8.62 -24.30
C SER A 41 4.12 9.34 -23.01
N LEU A 42 3.80 10.62 -23.10
CA LEU A 42 3.39 11.39 -21.94
C LEU A 42 2.17 10.77 -21.28
N GLY A 43 1.20 10.30 -22.09
CA GLY A 43 0.00 9.66 -21.55
C GLY A 43 0.33 8.41 -20.74
N ALA A 44 1.25 7.58 -21.23
CA ALA A 44 1.66 6.38 -20.52
C ALA A 44 2.37 6.74 -19.21
N ILE A 45 3.21 7.75 -19.24
CA ILE A 45 3.91 8.21 -18.05
C ILE A 45 2.92 8.71 -17.00
N MET A 46 1.95 9.51 -17.42
CA MET A 46 0.94 10.06 -16.50
C MET A 46 0.05 8.95 -15.93
N TYR A 47 -0.29 7.96 -16.74
CA TYR A 47 -1.08 6.83 -16.27
C TYR A 47 -0.34 6.07 -15.17
N LYS A 48 0.91 5.74 -15.43
CA LYS A 48 1.72 5.02 -14.44
C LYS A 48 1.97 5.86 -13.19
N ALA A 49 2.19 7.15 -13.36
CA ALA A 49 2.39 8.06 -12.23
C ALA A 49 1.14 8.14 -11.37
N GLY A 50 -0.04 8.13 -11.98
CA GLY A 50 -1.29 8.10 -11.24
C GLY A 50 -1.44 6.82 -10.42
N GLN A 51 -1.13 5.68 -11.01
CA GLN A 51 -1.15 4.41 -10.29
C GLN A 51 -0.15 4.42 -9.13
N ARG A 52 1.05 4.89 -9.39
CA ARG A 52 2.08 4.94 -8.36
C ARG A 52 1.72 5.88 -7.23
N SER A 53 1.05 6.99 -7.52
CA SER A 53 0.67 7.95 -6.49
C SER A 53 -0.26 7.34 -5.45
N VAL A 54 -1.12 6.42 -5.85
CA VAL A 54 -2.00 5.71 -4.91
C VAL A 54 -1.18 4.84 -3.97
N VAL A 55 -0.20 4.13 -4.52
CA VAL A 55 0.68 3.29 -3.72
C VAL A 55 1.45 4.12 -2.70
N GLU A 56 1.97 5.26 -3.14
CA GLU A 56 2.71 6.16 -2.26
C GLU A 56 1.82 6.75 -1.17
N TRP A 57 0.59 7.07 -1.51
CA TRP A 57 -0.36 7.55 -0.52
C TRP A 57 -0.58 6.51 0.57
N LEU A 58 -0.81 5.26 0.17
CA LEU A 58 -1.01 4.17 1.12
C LEU A 58 0.23 3.94 1.98
N PHE A 59 1.39 3.95 1.36
CA PHE A 59 2.64 3.74 2.05
C PHE A 59 2.87 4.82 3.10
N ASN A 60 2.67 6.07 2.72
CA ASN A 60 2.82 7.20 3.63
C ASN A 60 1.81 7.15 4.76
N ARG A 61 0.59 6.76 4.45
CA ARG A 61 -0.46 6.65 5.45
C ARG A 61 -0.10 5.64 6.52
N MET A 62 0.44 4.51 6.12
CA MET A 62 0.82 3.46 7.05
C MET A 62 2.03 3.87 7.88
N ASN A 63 3.00 4.51 7.27
CA ASN A 63 4.20 4.94 7.98
C ASN A 63 3.93 6.06 8.98
N ASN A 64 2.99 6.93 8.67
CA ASN A 64 2.67 8.07 9.52
C ASN A 64 1.82 7.70 10.72
N ASN A 65 1.27 6.50 10.73
CA ASN A 65 0.46 6.02 11.85
C ASN A 65 1.29 5.33 12.92
N GLY A 66 2.57 5.19 12.69
CA GLY A 66 3.45 4.52 13.63
C GLY A 66 3.96 5.38 14.79
#